data_5fab923a6544da8c03d5bffcf4395a07
#
_entry.id   5fab923a6544da8c03d5bffcf4395a07
#
_cell.length_a   1.000
_cell.length_b   1.000
_cell.length_c   1.000
_cell.angle_alpha   90.00
_cell.angle_beta   90.00
_cell.angle_gamma   90.00
#
_symmetry.space_group_name_H-M   'P 1'
#
loop_
_entity.id
_entity.type
_entity.pdbx_description
1 polymer ?
#
loop_
_entity_poly.entity_id
_entity_poly.type
_entity_poly.pdbx_seq_one_letter_code
_entity_poly.pdbx_strand_id
1 'polypeptide(L)'
;MKYWKNTATLDDLVPELLDAVDAAEAEVAVIGSKPINLSEMPNLKAIFKCGVGLDNVPFDEAKKRDIQVILPSEKTKSYIFEETANFAVHLIIMMLYKDLGSVENWVKNQREFLGQKKVLVLGLGNIGRQVANKLSPL
;
A
#
# COMPACT_ATOMS: atom_id res chain seq x y z
N MET A 1 23.53 3.71 11.58
CA MET A 1 22.38 4.53 11.13
C MET A 1 21.19 4.13 11.98
N LYS A 2 20.49 5.09 12.60
CA LYS A 2 19.36 4.83 13.48
C LYS A 2 18.04 5.00 12.72
N TYR A 3 17.20 3.96 12.70
CA TYR A 3 15.94 3.94 11.97
C TYR A 3 14.75 4.07 12.90
N TRP A 4 13.78 4.90 12.54
CA TRP A 4 12.43 4.88 13.09
C TRP A 4 11.46 4.46 11.99
N LYS A 5 10.37 3.78 12.34
CA LYS A 5 9.36 3.36 11.37
C LYS A 5 7.94 3.49 11.90
N ASN A 6 7.00 3.73 11.00
CA ASN A 6 5.56 3.62 11.27
C ASN A 6 4.84 2.60 10.36
N THR A 7 5.61 1.72 9.73
CA THR A 7 5.11 0.66 8.85
C THR A 7 5.92 -0.62 9.05
N ALA A 8 5.31 -1.76 8.82
CA ALA A 8 5.96 -3.07 8.81
C ALA A 8 6.27 -3.56 7.38
N THR A 9 6.05 -2.74 6.36
CA THR A 9 6.08 -3.16 4.95
C THR A 9 7.41 -3.79 4.51
N LEU A 10 8.52 -3.41 5.15
CA LEU A 10 9.86 -3.90 4.80
C LEU A 10 10.48 -4.82 5.86
N ASP A 11 9.77 -5.17 6.92
CA ASP A 11 10.34 -5.90 8.06
C ASP A 11 10.93 -7.27 7.64
N ASP A 12 10.26 -7.96 6.73
CA ASP A 12 10.72 -9.27 6.23
C ASP A 12 11.92 -9.17 5.25
N LEU A 13 12.15 -8.00 4.67
CA LEU A 13 13.17 -7.76 3.65
C LEU A 13 14.40 -7.06 4.20
N VAL A 14 14.25 -6.31 5.28
CA VAL A 14 15.30 -5.50 5.92
C VAL A 14 15.26 -5.74 7.43
N PRO A 15 15.87 -6.83 7.91
CA PRO A 15 15.84 -7.21 9.33
C PRO A 15 16.32 -6.11 10.29
N GLU A 16 17.23 -5.23 9.83
CA GLU A 16 17.73 -4.09 10.62
C GLU A 16 16.62 -3.11 11.04
N LEU A 17 15.48 -3.10 10.34
CA LEU A 17 14.31 -2.29 10.71
C LEU A 17 13.56 -2.84 11.93
N LEU A 18 13.84 -4.06 12.36
CA LEU A 18 13.25 -4.60 13.59
C LEU A 18 13.81 -3.91 14.84
N ASP A 19 15.05 -3.40 14.77
CA ASP A 19 15.71 -2.65 15.83
C ASP A 19 15.43 -1.13 15.73
N ALA A 20 14.17 -0.76 15.42
CA ALA A 20 13.78 0.63 15.30
C ALA A 20 13.94 1.38 16.64
N VAL A 21 14.49 2.61 16.55
CA VAL A 21 14.68 3.49 17.71
C VAL A 21 13.48 4.42 17.93
N ASP A 22 13.48 5.13 19.04
CA ASP A 22 12.53 6.22 19.29
C ASP A 22 12.72 7.38 18.31
N ALA A 23 11.64 8.14 18.06
CA ALA A 23 11.63 9.24 17.11
C ALA A 23 12.76 10.27 17.35
N ALA A 24 13.04 10.58 18.61
CA ALA A 24 14.07 11.56 19.00
C ALA A 24 15.50 11.13 18.60
N GLU A 25 15.76 9.84 18.45
CA GLU A 25 17.07 9.32 18.07
C GLU A 25 17.21 9.02 16.59
N ALA A 26 16.12 9.10 15.83
CA ALA A 26 16.06 8.69 14.43
C ALA A 26 16.92 9.57 13.52
N GLU A 27 17.70 8.93 12.68
CA GLU A 27 18.41 9.57 11.55
C GLU A 27 17.65 9.34 10.24
N VAL A 28 16.92 8.22 10.13
CA VAL A 28 16.09 7.87 8.96
C VAL A 28 14.72 7.44 9.44
N ALA A 29 13.67 7.99 8.83
CA ALA A 29 12.29 7.59 9.05
C ALA A 29 11.78 6.75 7.88
N VAL A 30 11.34 5.51 8.14
CA VAL A 30 10.68 4.64 7.16
C VAL A 30 9.17 4.74 7.37
N ILE A 31 8.47 5.35 6.41
CA ILE A 31 7.07 5.69 6.56
C ILE A 31 6.14 4.97 5.59
N GLY A 32 5.02 4.48 6.12
CA GLY A 32 3.88 3.96 5.37
C GLY A 32 2.83 5.04 5.08
N SER A 33 1.56 4.74 5.36
CA SER A 33 0.44 5.67 5.15
C SER A 33 0.11 6.56 6.37
N LYS A 34 0.68 6.27 7.54
CA LYS A 34 0.45 7.06 8.75
C LYS A 34 1.20 8.39 8.68
N PRO A 35 0.67 9.47 9.28
CA PRO A 35 1.38 10.74 9.37
C PRO A 35 2.68 10.63 10.17
N ILE A 36 3.59 11.57 9.94
CA ILE A 36 4.86 11.71 10.66
C ILE A 36 4.94 13.11 11.25
N ASN A 37 5.46 13.23 12.47
CA ASN A 37 5.70 14.50 13.15
C ASN A 37 7.21 14.78 13.19
N LEU A 38 7.69 15.68 12.35
CA LEU A 38 9.12 16.01 12.28
C LEU A 38 9.64 16.76 13.51
N SER A 39 8.77 17.42 14.29
CA SER A 39 9.20 18.11 15.51
C SER A 39 9.73 17.16 16.60
N GLU A 40 9.33 15.89 16.55
CA GLU A 40 9.81 14.84 17.45
C GLU A 40 11.12 14.18 16.98
N MET A 41 11.61 14.57 15.80
CA MET A 41 12.77 13.96 15.13
C MET A 41 13.88 14.98 14.85
N PRO A 42 14.58 15.49 15.88
CA PRO A 42 15.58 16.55 15.71
C PRO A 42 16.79 16.14 14.87
N ASN A 43 17.13 14.85 14.86
CA ASN A 43 18.32 14.29 14.20
C ASN A 43 18.03 13.73 12.80
N LEU A 44 16.78 13.86 12.30
CA LEU A 44 16.36 13.24 11.05
C LEU A 44 17.08 13.82 9.83
N LYS A 45 17.65 12.95 9.01
CA LYS A 45 18.40 13.28 7.78
C LYS A 45 17.64 12.85 6.53
N ALA A 46 16.84 11.76 6.63
CA ALA A 46 16.09 11.24 5.48
C ALA A 46 14.76 10.64 5.87
N ILE A 47 13.80 10.75 4.95
CA ILE A 47 12.51 10.06 4.99
C ILE A 47 12.47 9.08 3.81
N PHE A 48 12.31 7.79 4.10
CA PHE A 48 12.07 6.76 3.10
C PHE A 48 10.58 6.41 3.07
N LYS A 49 9.93 6.68 1.94
CA LYS A 49 8.51 6.44 1.76
C LYS A 49 8.23 5.05 1.17
N CYS A 50 7.53 4.21 1.93
CA CYS A 50 6.95 2.97 1.44
C CYS A 50 5.55 3.24 0.89
N GLY A 51 5.32 2.92 -0.38
CA GLY A 51 4.04 3.14 -1.04
C GLY A 51 3.96 4.44 -1.84
N VAL A 52 2.85 4.64 -2.56
CA VAL A 52 2.71 5.65 -3.63
C VAL A 52 1.94 6.91 -3.21
N GLY A 53 1.14 6.84 -2.14
CA GLY A 53 0.42 8.01 -1.61
C GLY A 53 1.39 8.99 -0.96
N LEU A 54 1.24 10.28 -1.20
CA LEU A 54 2.17 11.32 -0.74
C LEU A 54 1.56 12.28 0.29
N ASP A 55 0.29 12.13 0.61
CA ASP A 55 -0.47 13.06 1.47
C ASP A 55 0.09 13.18 2.90
N ASN A 56 0.80 12.16 3.35
CA ASN A 56 1.42 12.12 4.68
C ASN A 56 2.92 12.47 4.69
N VAL A 57 3.47 12.92 3.56
CA VAL A 57 4.89 13.33 3.46
C VAL A 57 4.98 14.85 3.64
N PRO A 58 5.64 15.34 4.70
CA PRO A 58 5.73 16.78 4.99
C PRO A 58 6.85 17.45 4.17
N PHE A 59 6.67 17.55 2.85
CA PHE A 59 7.69 18.06 1.92
C PHE A 59 8.24 19.43 2.28
N ASP A 60 7.35 20.37 2.64
CA ASP A 60 7.77 21.76 2.93
C ASP A 60 8.65 21.83 4.18
N GLU A 61 8.29 21.08 5.22
CA GLU A 61 9.06 21.02 6.46
C GLU A 61 10.37 20.26 6.24
N ALA A 62 10.34 19.14 5.54
CA ALA A 62 11.54 18.38 5.18
C ALA A 62 12.53 19.25 4.41
N LYS A 63 12.05 20.04 3.42
CA LYS A 63 12.88 20.97 2.66
C LYS A 63 13.51 22.08 3.53
N LYS A 64 12.74 22.65 4.48
CA LYS A 64 13.25 23.68 5.39
C LYS A 64 14.37 23.18 6.29
N ARG A 65 14.36 21.88 6.60
CA ARG A 65 15.33 21.22 7.50
C ARG A 65 16.42 20.45 6.75
N ASP A 66 16.50 20.57 5.42
CA ASP A 66 17.42 19.83 4.55
C ASP A 66 17.32 18.30 4.74
N ILE A 67 16.10 17.79 4.97
CA ILE A 67 15.83 16.36 5.09
C ILE A 67 15.57 15.79 3.71
N GLN A 68 16.32 14.77 3.32
CA GLN A 68 16.15 14.09 2.03
C GLN A 68 14.88 13.24 2.03
N VAL A 69 14.01 13.42 1.03
CA VAL A 69 12.81 12.56 0.83
C VAL A 69 13.06 11.58 -0.30
N ILE A 70 13.05 10.29 0.03
CA ILE A 70 13.28 9.19 -0.91
C ILE A 70 11.93 8.53 -1.21
N LEU A 71 11.53 8.56 -2.47
CA LEU A 71 10.27 8.00 -2.95
C LEU A 71 10.52 6.71 -3.75
N PRO A 72 9.51 5.82 -3.88
CA PRO A 72 9.61 4.65 -4.74
C PRO A 72 9.91 5.02 -6.20
N SER A 73 10.75 4.23 -6.85
CA SER A 73 11.02 4.37 -8.29
C SER A 73 9.75 4.15 -9.12
N GLU A 74 9.71 4.64 -10.36
CA GLU A 74 8.56 4.40 -11.27
C GLU A 74 8.30 2.91 -11.47
N LYS A 75 9.35 2.09 -11.55
CA LYS A 75 9.23 0.64 -11.61
C LYS A 75 8.55 0.07 -10.36
N THR A 76 8.95 0.51 -9.18
CA THR A 76 8.34 0.08 -7.91
C THR A 76 6.87 0.51 -7.83
N LYS A 77 6.56 1.75 -8.24
CA LYS A 77 5.18 2.25 -8.29
C LYS A 77 4.30 1.41 -9.21
N SER A 78 4.82 1.00 -10.38
CA SER A 78 4.08 0.15 -11.31
C SER A 78 3.68 -1.18 -10.67
N TYR A 79 4.59 -1.85 -9.97
CA TYR A 79 4.28 -3.07 -9.23
C TYR A 79 3.24 -2.84 -8.13
N ILE A 80 3.38 -1.75 -7.36
CA ILE A 80 2.41 -1.43 -6.29
C ILE A 80 1.01 -1.22 -6.88
N PHE A 81 0.89 -0.51 -8.01
CA PHE A 81 -0.40 -0.29 -8.67
C PHE A 81 -0.99 -1.61 -9.18
N GLU A 82 -0.17 -2.47 -9.76
CA GLU A 82 -0.61 -3.77 -10.28
C GLU A 82 -1.10 -4.68 -9.16
N GLU A 83 -0.32 -4.84 -8.08
CA GLU A 83 -0.70 -5.69 -6.95
C GLU A 83 -1.92 -5.14 -6.21
N THR A 84 -2.05 -3.82 -6.09
CA THR A 84 -3.26 -3.21 -5.53
C THR A 84 -4.49 -3.50 -6.39
N ALA A 85 -4.35 -3.46 -7.71
CA ALA A 85 -5.44 -3.81 -8.62
C ALA A 85 -5.79 -5.30 -8.56
N ASN A 86 -4.79 -6.20 -8.46
CA ASN A 86 -4.99 -7.63 -8.28
C ASN A 86 -5.78 -7.92 -7.00
N PHE A 87 -5.38 -7.30 -5.90
CA PHE A 87 -6.08 -7.45 -4.62
C PHE A 87 -7.52 -6.92 -4.66
N ALA A 88 -7.75 -5.76 -5.30
CA ALA A 88 -9.09 -5.21 -5.48
C ALA A 88 -9.99 -6.15 -6.31
N VAL A 89 -9.47 -6.72 -7.40
CA VAL A 89 -10.21 -7.70 -8.22
C VAL A 89 -10.54 -8.96 -7.40
N HIS A 90 -9.58 -9.46 -6.60
CA HIS A 90 -9.83 -10.58 -5.70
C HIS A 90 -10.99 -10.30 -4.74
N LEU A 91 -10.99 -9.14 -4.07
CA LEU A 91 -12.07 -8.74 -3.16
C LEU A 91 -13.43 -8.64 -3.89
N ILE A 92 -13.45 -8.07 -5.09
CA ILE A 92 -14.67 -7.97 -5.91
C ILE A 92 -15.22 -9.36 -6.22
N ILE A 93 -14.37 -10.29 -6.66
CA ILE A 93 -14.78 -11.67 -6.96
C ILE A 93 -15.29 -12.37 -5.71
N MET A 94 -14.62 -12.22 -4.57
CA MET A 94 -15.09 -12.76 -3.29
C MET A 94 -16.47 -12.20 -2.90
N MET A 95 -16.71 -10.91 -3.13
CA MET A 95 -18.02 -10.29 -2.86
C MET A 95 -19.11 -10.80 -3.79
N LEU A 96 -18.78 -11.06 -5.05
CA LEU A 96 -19.72 -11.57 -6.05
C LEU A 96 -20.10 -13.05 -5.79
N TYR A 97 -19.20 -13.81 -5.17
CA TYR A 97 -19.38 -15.21 -4.81
C TYR A 97 -19.37 -15.41 -3.28
N LYS A 98 -20.24 -14.70 -2.56
CA LYS A 98 -20.27 -14.68 -1.08
C LYS A 98 -20.29 -16.05 -0.43
N ASP A 99 -20.92 -17.02 -1.06
CA ASP A 99 -21.10 -18.35 -0.52
C ASP A 99 -20.80 -19.39 -1.62
N LEU A 100 -19.61 -19.96 -1.51
CA LEU A 100 -19.13 -20.97 -2.46
C LEU A 100 -19.56 -22.39 -2.06
N GLY A 101 -20.17 -22.58 -0.89
CA GLY A 101 -20.42 -23.87 -0.28
C GLY A 101 -19.19 -24.41 0.48
N SER A 102 -19.10 -25.72 0.64
CA SER A 102 -18.01 -26.38 1.36
C SER A 102 -17.20 -27.25 0.42
N VAL A 103 -15.88 -27.00 0.37
CA VAL A 103 -14.95 -27.83 -0.39
C VAL A 103 -14.74 -29.19 0.31
N GLU A 104 -14.70 -29.21 1.64
CA GLU A 104 -14.51 -30.43 2.43
C GLU A 104 -15.66 -31.43 2.25
N ASN A 105 -16.88 -30.94 2.23
CA ASN A 105 -18.08 -31.77 2.08
C ASN A 105 -18.60 -31.79 0.64
N TRP A 106 -17.90 -31.19 -0.30
CA TRP A 106 -18.30 -31.06 -1.70
C TRP A 106 -19.70 -30.49 -1.91
N VAL A 107 -20.12 -29.57 -1.05
CA VAL A 107 -21.40 -28.87 -1.14
C VAL A 107 -21.20 -27.59 -1.98
N LYS A 108 -21.99 -27.47 -3.03
CA LYS A 108 -22.02 -26.29 -3.91
C LYS A 108 -23.29 -25.51 -3.71
N ASN A 109 -23.17 -24.24 -3.37
CA ASN A 109 -24.31 -23.33 -3.33
C ASN A 109 -24.63 -22.81 -4.73
N GLN A 110 -25.89 -22.45 -4.95
CA GLN A 110 -26.31 -21.83 -6.19
C GLN A 110 -25.60 -20.50 -6.41
N ARG A 111 -25.08 -20.32 -7.61
CA ARG A 111 -24.32 -19.09 -7.99
C ARG A 111 -25.01 -18.46 -9.20
N GLU A 112 -25.04 -17.14 -9.18
CA GLU A 112 -25.45 -16.36 -10.34
C GLU A 112 -24.28 -16.24 -11.34
N PHE A 113 -24.60 -16.10 -12.62
CA PHE A 113 -23.58 -15.88 -13.64
C PHE A 113 -22.92 -14.51 -13.47
N LEU A 114 -21.57 -14.47 -13.55
CA LEU A 114 -20.81 -13.22 -13.45
C LEU A 114 -21.23 -12.19 -14.50
N GLY A 115 -21.50 -12.61 -15.72
CA GLY A 115 -21.95 -11.73 -16.81
C GLY A 115 -23.26 -10.97 -16.55
N GLN A 116 -24.02 -11.33 -15.50
CA GLN A 116 -25.20 -10.60 -15.05
C GLN A 116 -24.89 -9.56 -13.98
N LYS A 117 -23.68 -9.55 -13.45
CA LYS A 117 -23.23 -8.60 -12.42
C LYS A 117 -22.74 -7.32 -13.06
N LYS A 118 -22.97 -6.21 -12.37
CA LYS A 118 -22.46 -4.90 -12.77
C LYS A 118 -21.51 -4.37 -11.70
N VAL A 119 -20.30 -4.04 -12.09
CA VAL A 119 -19.28 -3.42 -11.24
C VAL A 119 -19.04 -1.99 -11.70
N LEU A 120 -19.23 -1.02 -10.82
CA LEU A 120 -18.92 0.36 -11.08
C LEU A 120 -17.53 0.68 -10.51
N VAL A 121 -16.61 1.12 -11.35
CA VAL A 121 -15.29 1.60 -10.95
C VAL A 121 -15.29 3.12 -10.90
N LEU A 122 -15.21 3.68 -9.69
CA LEU A 122 -15.11 5.14 -9.49
C LEU A 122 -13.65 5.57 -9.53
N GLY A 123 -13.29 6.31 -10.58
CA GLY A 123 -11.93 6.78 -10.83
C GLY A 123 -11.11 5.83 -11.71
N LEU A 124 -10.65 6.35 -12.85
CA LEU A 124 -9.83 5.61 -13.83
C LEU A 124 -8.36 6.07 -13.80
N GLY A 125 -7.80 6.22 -12.61
CA GLY A 125 -6.37 6.44 -12.40
C GLY A 125 -5.54 5.16 -12.62
N ASN A 126 -4.31 5.14 -12.10
CA ASN A 126 -3.37 4.02 -12.29
C ASN A 126 -3.91 2.66 -11.82
N ILE A 127 -4.66 2.64 -10.71
CA ILE A 127 -5.25 1.41 -10.15
C ILE A 127 -6.60 1.12 -10.81
N GLY A 128 -7.54 2.09 -10.84
CA GLY A 128 -8.90 1.86 -11.33
C GLY A 128 -8.96 1.40 -12.77
N ARG A 129 -8.07 1.90 -13.63
CA ARG A 129 -7.92 1.44 -15.02
C ARG A 129 -7.51 -0.02 -15.12
N GLN A 130 -6.57 -0.45 -14.26
CA GLN A 130 -6.15 -1.85 -14.21
C GLN A 130 -7.26 -2.76 -13.68
N VAL A 131 -8.00 -2.33 -12.64
CA VAL A 131 -9.16 -3.06 -12.13
C VAL A 131 -10.21 -3.23 -13.23
N ALA A 132 -10.58 -2.16 -13.94
CA ALA A 132 -11.54 -2.22 -15.04
C ALA A 132 -11.08 -3.19 -16.14
N ASN A 133 -9.82 -3.09 -16.56
CA ASN A 133 -9.26 -3.99 -17.59
C ASN A 133 -9.25 -5.47 -17.17
N LYS A 134 -8.94 -5.75 -15.89
CA LYS A 134 -8.89 -7.13 -15.36
C LYS A 134 -10.30 -7.74 -15.18
N LEU A 135 -11.31 -6.91 -14.93
CA LEU A 135 -12.71 -7.35 -14.80
C LEU A 135 -13.44 -7.46 -16.16
N SER A 136 -12.96 -6.78 -17.19
CA SER A 136 -13.62 -6.73 -18.50
C SER A 136 -13.82 -8.11 -19.17
N PRO A 137 -12.92 -9.11 -19.03
CA PRO A 137 -13.09 -10.44 -19.59
C PRO A 137 -14.05 -11.36 -18.81
N LEU A 138 -14.48 -10.98 -17.60
CA LEU A 138 -15.31 -11.77 -16.70
C LEU A 138 -16.81 -11.50 -16.93
#